data_68ea840f93277fe56761dba2d3a9b0b8
#
_entry.id   68ea840f93277fe56761dba2d3a9b0b8
#
_cell.length_a   1.000
_cell.length_b   1.000
_cell.length_c   1.000
_cell.angle_alpha   90.00
_cell.angle_beta   90.00
_cell.angle_gamma   90.00
#
_symmetry.space_group_name_H-M   'P 1'
#
loop_
_entity.id
_entity.type
_entity.pdbx_description
1 polymer ?
#
loop_
_entity_poly.entity_id
_entity_poly.type
_entity_poly.pdbx_seq_one_letter_code
_entity_poly.pdbx_strand_id
1 'polypeptide(L)'
;MLVDAEDLFPRGTVVLEGIRTFGSRAAAEDAIMAASALMREVGGPLSGVFDQVISENEDALPKVEGFTYEDGGGIVGKVDGRTITLGARALFINHRMPVPAREEESQYASGNQQVIYIGVDEAVCAMLVLTYAADRRRKNELQRLEDSGVSVIVRTTDPNVTPQLVSRLFGIDTASVGVLDSRLGSEYQKLVKNEIPRADALVATKGRMESMMNVISACVEERRTAGMVVAIQTAAVVLCFVLVAFLACFGAMGQLSSLILFLFQLFWLAVVVLLPKLRR
;
A
#
# COMPACT_ATOMS: atom_id res chain seq x y z
N MET A 1 2.87 7.09 -2.13
CA MET A 1 1.83 7.11 -1.06
C MET A 1 2.18 6.05 -0.03
N LEU A 2 2.08 6.35 1.29
CA LEU A 2 2.20 5.32 2.34
C LEU A 2 0.80 4.90 2.80
N VAL A 3 0.61 3.59 2.97
CA VAL A 3 -0.65 2.98 3.42
C VAL A 3 -0.38 1.88 4.43
N ASP A 4 -1.30 1.66 5.35
CA ASP A 4 -1.23 0.51 6.26
C ASP A 4 -1.82 -0.73 5.58
N ALA A 5 -1.25 -1.89 5.90
CA ALA A 5 -1.74 -3.16 5.34
C ALA A 5 -3.19 -3.44 5.74
N GLU A 6 -3.64 -2.98 6.90
CA GLU A 6 -5.05 -3.08 7.33
C GLU A 6 -6.01 -2.30 6.42
N ASP A 7 -5.53 -1.20 5.84
CA ASP A 7 -6.32 -0.44 4.87
C ASP A 7 -6.45 -1.17 3.53
N LEU A 8 -5.43 -1.94 3.13
CA LEU A 8 -5.47 -2.79 1.93
C LEU A 8 -6.26 -4.07 2.18
N PHE A 9 -6.05 -4.68 3.33
CA PHE A 9 -6.63 -5.94 3.77
C PHE A 9 -7.48 -5.73 5.03
N PRO A 10 -8.68 -5.12 4.93
CA PRO A 10 -9.58 -4.95 6.07
C PRO A 10 -10.06 -6.30 6.58
N ARG A 11 -10.65 -6.29 7.78
CA ARG A 11 -11.24 -7.49 8.39
C ARG A 11 -12.14 -8.25 7.42
N GLY A 12 -11.92 -9.55 7.32
CA GLY A 12 -12.65 -10.46 6.42
C GLY A 12 -12.06 -10.61 5.03
N THR A 13 -10.99 -9.89 4.65
CA THR A 13 -10.27 -10.11 3.39
C THR A 13 -9.10 -11.09 3.53
N VAL A 14 -8.63 -11.32 4.75
CA VAL A 14 -7.72 -12.40 5.09
C VAL A 14 -8.53 -13.46 5.82
N VAL A 15 -8.57 -14.66 5.26
CA VAL A 15 -9.43 -15.76 5.73
C VAL A 15 -8.56 -16.96 6.09
N LEU A 16 -8.85 -17.59 7.23
CA LEU A 16 -8.25 -18.83 7.64
C LEU A 16 -8.92 -20.00 6.89
N GLU A 17 -8.17 -20.70 6.06
CA GLU A 17 -8.64 -21.88 5.32
C GLU A 17 -8.44 -23.17 6.10
N GLY A 18 -7.37 -23.24 6.90
CA GLY A 18 -7.08 -24.44 7.68
C GLY A 18 -5.95 -24.24 8.67
N ILE A 19 -5.92 -25.15 9.63
CA ILE A 19 -4.87 -25.24 10.65
C ILE A 19 -4.30 -26.65 10.62
N ARG A 20 -2.97 -26.73 10.52
CA ARG A 20 -2.23 -27.98 10.71
C ARG A 20 -1.45 -27.90 12.02
N THR A 21 -1.68 -28.82 12.91
CA THR A 21 -1.00 -28.88 14.21
C THR A 21 0.17 -29.87 14.17
N PHE A 22 1.21 -29.56 14.95
CA PHE A 22 2.39 -30.40 15.13
C PHE A 22 2.53 -30.76 16.62
N GLY A 23 2.84 -32.01 16.92
CA GLY A 23 2.91 -32.50 18.29
C GLY A 23 1.55 -32.80 18.91
N SER A 24 1.36 -32.47 20.20
CA SER A 24 0.09 -32.73 20.88
C SER A 24 -0.95 -31.63 20.55
N ARG A 25 -2.21 -32.02 20.50
CA ARG A 25 -3.32 -31.09 20.22
C ARG A 25 -3.42 -29.99 21.30
N ALA A 26 -3.24 -30.34 22.56
CA ALA A 26 -3.28 -29.36 23.66
C ALA A 26 -2.16 -28.31 23.54
N ALA A 27 -0.92 -28.73 23.20
CA ALA A 27 0.18 -27.79 22.98
C ALA A 27 -0.07 -26.84 21.79
N ALA A 28 -0.72 -27.33 20.74
CA ALA A 28 -1.08 -26.51 19.59
C ALA A 28 -2.20 -25.49 19.93
N GLU A 29 -3.21 -25.92 20.70
CA GLU A 29 -4.28 -25.04 21.18
C GLU A 29 -3.70 -23.90 22.07
N ASP A 30 -2.82 -24.26 23.02
CA ASP A 30 -2.11 -23.26 23.86
C ASP A 30 -1.27 -22.29 23.02
N ALA A 31 -0.56 -22.80 22.02
CA ALA A 31 0.26 -21.98 21.12
C ALA A 31 -0.59 -21.00 20.30
N ILE A 32 -1.76 -21.44 19.81
CA ILE A 32 -2.71 -20.61 19.06
C ILE A 32 -3.28 -19.52 19.98
N MET A 33 -3.63 -19.85 21.23
CA MET A 33 -4.12 -18.87 22.21
C MET A 33 -3.07 -17.81 22.52
N ALA A 34 -1.82 -18.22 22.73
CA ALA A 34 -0.71 -17.31 22.97
C ALA A 34 -0.39 -16.42 21.75
N ALA A 35 -0.43 -16.99 20.54
CA ALA A 35 -0.27 -16.24 19.31
C ALA A 35 -1.44 -15.24 19.08
N SER A 36 -2.66 -15.61 19.48
CA SER A 36 -3.83 -14.73 19.42
C SER A 36 -3.69 -13.54 20.37
N ALA A 37 -3.24 -13.77 21.58
CA ALA A 37 -2.93 -12.69 22.53
C ALA A 37 -1.89 -11.73 21.97
N LEU A 38 -0.82 -12.27 21.39
CA LEU A 38 0.25 -11.50 20.76
C LEU A 38 -0.30 -10.66 19.58
N MET A 39 -1.09 -11.25 18.69
CA MET A 39 -1.65 -10.57 17.53
C MET A 39 -2.65 -9.48 17.88
N ARG A 40 -3.38 -9.64 18.99
CA ARG A 40 -4.29 -8.60 19.50
C ARG A 40 -3.53 -7.34 19.94
N GLU A 41 -2.34 -7.50 20.51
CA GLU A 41 -1.48 -6.40 20.92
C GLU A 41 -0.76 -5.73 19.73
N VAL A 42 -0.30 -6.54 18.77
CA VAL A 42 0.41 -6.10 17.57
C VAL A 42 -0.50 -5.40 16.57
N GLY A 43 -1.73 -5.89 16.40
CA GLY A 43 -2.64 -5.45 15.35
C GLY A 43 -2.23 -5.97 13.96
N GLY A 44 -2.80 -5.35 12.91
CA GLY A 44 -2.52 -5.69 11.52
C GLY A 44 -3.56 -6.61 10.89
N PRO A 45 -3.40 -6.95 9.60
CA PRO A 45 -4.39 -7.73 8.84
C PRO A 45 -4.72 -9.09 9.43
N LEU A 46 -3.74 -9.69 10.15
CA LEU A 46 -3.89 -11.00 10.76
C LEU A 46 -4.71 -10.97 12.06
N SER A 47 -4.82 -9.83 12.75
CA SER A 47 -5.56 -9.76 14.02
C SER A 47 -7.00 -10.25 13.87
N GLY A 48 -7.68 -9.90 12.77
CA GLY A 48 -9.03 -10.36 12.49
C GLY A 48 -9.17 -11.88 12.30
N VAL A 49 -8.10 -12.56 11.82
CA VAL A 49 -8.07 -14.02 11.70
C VAL A 49 -7.99 -14.67 13.08
N PHE A 50 -7.12 -14.16 13.93
CA PHE A 50 -6.95 -14.66 15.29
C PHE A 50 -8.18 -14.36 16.17
N ASP A 51 -8.82 -13.22 16.01
CA ASP A 51 -10.09 -12.90 16.70
C ASP A 51 -11.18 -13.95 16.38
N GLN A 52 -11.24 -14.46 15.14
CA GLN A 52 -12.20 -15.50 14.77
C GLN A 52 -11.89 -16.86 15.44
N VAL A 53 -10.61 -17.17 15.63
CA VAL A 53 -10.19 -18.43 16.26
C VAL A 53 -10.52 -18.46 17.76
N ILE A 54 -10.48 -17.31 18.43
CA ILE A 54 -10.68 -17.19 19.88
C ILE A 54 -12.08 -16.75 20.29
N SER A 55 -13.03 -16.56 19.35
CA SER A 55 -14.34 -15.95 19.58
C SER A 55 -15.15 -16.53 20.76
N GLU A 56 -14.83 -17.74 21.21
CA GLU A 56 -15.48 -18.40 22.37
C GLU A 56 -14.70 -18.24 23.70
N ASN A 57 -13.45 -17.74 23.69
CA ASN A 57 -12.55 -17.72 24.84
C ASN A 57 -11.80 -16.38 25.03
N GLU A 58 -12.42 -15.26 24.70
CA GLU A 58 -11.78 -13.93 24.76
C GLU A 58 -11.26 -13.54 26.18
N ASP A 59 -11.94 -13.98 27.22
CA ASP A 59 -11.61 -13.64 28.61
C ASP A 59 -10.41 -14.43 29.18
N ALA A 60 -9.90 -15.43 28.44
CA ALA A 60 -8.86 -16.35 28.89
C ALA A 60 -7.51 -16.12 28.19
N LEU A 61 -7.31 -14.97 27.52
CA LEU A 61 -6.07 -14.71 26.82
C LEU A 61 -4.90 -14.51 27.79
N PRO A 62 -3.73 -15.16 27.53
CA PRO A 62 -2.54 -15.00 28.34
C PRO A 62 -1.96 -13.60 28.22
N LYS A 63 -1.17 -13.18 29.21
CA LYS A 63 -0.58 -11.85 29.24
C LYS A 63 0.65 -11.73 28.36
N VAL A 64 0.63 -10.74 27.46
CA VAL A 64 1.80 -10.38 26.65
C VAL A 64 2.74 -9.50 27.47
N GLU A 65 4.02 -9.87 27.54
CA GLU A 65 5.06 -9.13 28.25
C GLU A 65 5.82 -8.14 27.34
N GLY A 66 5.84 -8.44 26.04
CA GLY A 66 6.46 -7.62 25.01
C GLY A 66 6.69 -8.40 23.72
N PHE A 67 6.99 -7.68 22.64
CA PHE A 67 7.27 -8.29 21.36
C PHE A 67 8.27 -7.48 20.53
N THR A 68 8.90 -8.16 19.57
CA THR A 68 9.80 -7.57 18.57
C THR A 68 9.35 -8.02 17.18
N TYR A 69 9.36 -7.12 16.24
CA TYR A 69 9.09 -7.42 14.83
C TYR A 69 10.42 -7.69 14.10
N GLU A 70 10.49 -8.78 13.36
CA GLU A 70 11.61 -9.12 12.47
C GLU A 70 11.19 -8.94 11.03
N ASP A 71 11.92 -8.09 10.29
CA ASP A 71 11.60 -7.68 8.94
C ASP A 71 11.40 -8.85 7.98
N GLY A 72 10.24 -8.88 7.31
CA GLY A 72 9.89 -9.91 6.35
C GLY A 72 9.76 -11.32 6.93
N GLY A 73 10.01 -11.48 8.22
CA GLY A 73 9.94 -12.76 8.94
C GLY A 73 8.67 -12.92 9.74
N GLY A 74 8.35 -11.94 10.57
CA GLY A 74 7.20 -11.99 11.47
C GLY A 74 7.48 -11.38 12.84
N ILE A 75 6.92 -11.95 13.88
CA ILE A 75 6.90 -11.41 15.24
C ILE A 75 7.41 -12.46 16.22
N VAL A 76 8.24 -12.03 17.14
CA VAL A 76 8.67 -12.81 18.30
C VAL A 76 8.24 -12.07 19.55
N GLY A 77 7.43 -12.70 20.39
CA GLY A 77 6.91 -12.11 21.61
C GLY A 77 7.06 -13.00 22.82
N LYS A 78 6.95 -12.42 24.00
CA LYS A 78 6.96 -13.13 25.25
C LYS A 78 5.57 -13.11 25.87
N VAL A 79 5.00 -14.30 26.09
CA VAL A 79 3.64 -14.49 26.58
C VAL A 79 3.68 -15.50 27.72
N ASP A 80 3.29 -15.08 28.93
CA ASP A 80 3.36 -15.87 30.16
C ASP A 80 4.71 -16.58 30.35
N GLY A 81 5.80 -15.83 30.16
CA GLY A 81 7.15 -16.31 30.30
C GLY A 81 7.68 -17.21 29.18
N ARG A 82 6.86 -17.60 28.20
CA ARG A 82 7.25 -18.41 27.03
C ARG A 82 7.49 -17.53 25.82
N THR A 83 8.42 -17.94 24.96
CA THR A 83 8.70 -17.25 23.70
C THR A 83 7.76 -17.75 22.60
N ILE A 84 6.96 -16.86 22.08
CA ILE A 84 6.04 -17.15 20.97
C ILE A 84 6.61 -16.57 19.68
N THR A 85 6.78 -17.42 18.68
CA THR A 85 7.25 -17.04 17.36
C THR A 85 6.09 -17.19 16.36
N LEU A 86 5.74 -16.12 15.67
CA LEU A 86 4.67 -16.09 14.67
C LEU A 86 5.19 -15.49 13.38
N GLY A 87 5.15 -16.22 12.27
CA GLY A 87 5.66 -15.67 11.03
C GLY A 87 5.84 -16.64 9.89
N ALA A 88 6.51 -16.15 8.86
CA ALA A 88 6.85 -16.92 7.67
C ALA A 88 7.97 -17.94 7.98
N ARG A 89 8.12 -18.91 7.09
CA ARG A 89 9.16 -19.95 7.17
C ARG A 89 10.57 -19.39 7.45
N ALA A 90 10.91 -18.24 6.86
CA ALA A 90 12.23 -17.63 7.00
C ALA A 90 12.57 -17.30 8.46
N LEU A 91 11.60 -16.81 9.24
CA LEU A 91 11.76 -16.49 10.65
C LEU A 91 12.18 -17.75 11.44
N PHE A 92 11.48 -18.85 11.21
CA PHE A 92 11.74 -20.12 11.91
C PHE A 92 13.10 -20.72 11.56
N ILE A 93 13.52 -20.62 10.29
CA ILE A 93 14.86 -21.03 9.87
C ILE A 93 15.94 -20.18 10.54
N ASN A 94 15.75 -18.86 10.62
CA ASN A 94 16.69 -17.94 11.28
C ASN A 94 16.83 -18.27 12.77
N HIS A 95 15.72 -18.66 13.42
CA HIS A 95 15.70 -19.11 14.82
C HIS A 95 16.05 -20.59 15.00
N ARG A 96 16.51 -21.29 13.91
CA ARG A 96 16.89 -22.70 13.91
C ARG A 96 15.78 -23.66 14.39
N MET A 97 14.53 -23.26 14.22
CA MET A 97 13.39 -24.11 14.52
C MET A 97 13.13 -25.09 13.36
N PRO A 98 12.81 -26.37 13.64
CA PRO A 98 12.49 -27.34 12.60
C PRO A 98 11.13 -27.00 11.96
N VAL A 99 11.13 -26.69 10.66
CA VAL A 99 9.90 -26.47 9.87
C VAL A 99 9.66 -27.65 8.93
N PRO A 100 8.42 -27.92 8.54
CA PRO A 100 8.10 -28.96 7.55
C PRO A 100 8.88 -28.79 6.25
N ALA A 101 8.97 -29.84 5.43
CA ALA A 101 9.61 -29.77 4.13
C ALA A 101 8.87 -28.76 3.21
N ARG A 102 9.60 -28.14 2.26
CA ARG A 102 9.00 -27.16 1.33
C ARG A 102 7.92 -27.80 0.45
N GLU A 103 8.07 -29.06 0.14
CA GLU A 103 7.12 -29.85 -0.64
C GLU A 103 5.77 -29.98 0.08
N GLU A 104 5.79 -30.12 1.40
CA GLU A 104 4.57 -30.14 2.22
C GLU A 104 3.92 -28.76 2.30
N GLU A 105 4.73 -27.71 2.47
CA GLU A 105 4.24 -26.33 2.50
C GLU A 105 3.63 -25.91 1.16
N SER A 106 4.25 -26.29 0.04
CA SER A 106 3.79 -25.94 -1.30
C SER A 106 2.43 -26.53 -1.67
N GLN A 107 2.00 -27.59 -0.99
CA GLN A 107 0.66 -28.15 -1.15
C GLN A 107 -0.43 -27.21 -0.64
N TYR A 108 -0.08 -26.32 0.30
CA TYR A 108 -0.98 -25.38 0.94
C TYR A 108 -0.76 -23.93 0.48
N ALA A 109 0.45 -23.59 0.04
CA ALA A 109 0.83 -22.25 -0.40
C ALA A 109 0.71 -22.10 -1.92
N SER A 110 -0.52 -22.13 -2.46
CA SER A 110 -0.79 -22.00 -3.89
C SER A 110 -1.70 -20.80 -4.19
N GLY A 111 -1.47 -20.15 -5.32
CA GLY A 111 -2.30 -18.99 -5.73
C GLY A 111 -2.26 -17.86 -4.73
N ASN A 112 -3.41 -17.53 -4.14
CA ASN A 112 -3.55 -16.47 -3.12
C ASN A 112 -3.40 -16.99 -1.69
N GLN A 113 -3.14 -18.30 -1.54
CA GLN A 113 -2.90 -18.92 -0.24
C GLN A 113 -1.47 -18.67 0.22
N GLN A 114 -1.32 -18.36 1.48
CA GLN A 114 -0.04 -18.14 2.16
C GLN A 114 -0.03 -18.93 3.46
N VAL A 115 1.15 -19.23 3.96
CA VAL A 115 1.34 -19.99 5.17
C VAL A 115 2.03 -19.16 6.24
N ILE A 116 1.55 -19.28 7.48
CA ILE A 116 2.18 -18.73 8.67
C ILE A 116 2.37 -19.85 9.69
N TYR A 117 3.52 -19.86 10.33
CA TYR A 117 3.85 -20.79 11.40
C TYR A 117 3.67 -20.15 12.78
N ILE A 118 3.30 -20.96 13.76
CA ILE A 118 3.28 -20.63 15.18
C ILE A 118 4.24 -21.58 15.89
N GLY A 119 5.18 -21.01 16.63
CA GLY A 119 6.12 -21.73 17.47
C GLY A 119 6.07 -21.25 18.91
N VAL A 120 6.36 -22.17 19.81
CA VAL A 120 6.53 -21.89 21.24
C VAL A 120 7.93 -22.37 21.63
N ASP A 121 8.71 -21.47 22.22
CA ASP A 121 10.11 -21.65 22.55
C ASP A 121 10.92 -22.08 21.31
N GLU A 122 11.36 -23.33 21.19
CA GLU A 122 12.14 -23.83 20.07
C GLU A 122 11.36 -24.82 19.18
N ALA A 123 10.04 -24.97 19.39
CA ALA A 123 9.23 -25.95 18.69
C ALA A 123 8.13 -25.31 17.84
N VAL A 124 7.96 -25.79 16.59
CA VAL A 124 6.82 -25.45 15.74
C VAL A 124 5.60 -26.23 16.23
N CYS A 125 4.54 -25.50 16.58
CA CYS A 125 3.30 -26.08 17.12
C CYS A 125 2.14 -26.09 16.13
N ALA A 126 2.06 -25.10 15.24
CA ALA A 126 1.00 -25.01 14.24
C ALA A 126 1.46 -24.31 12.97
N MET A 127 0.73 -24.57 11.89
CA MET A 127 0.80 -23.91 10.59
C MET A 127 -0.61 -23.48 10.20
N LEU A 128 -0.80 -22.23 9.94
CA LEU A 128 -2.05 -21.64 9.45
C LEU A 128 -1.97 -21.45 7.95
N VAL A 129 -3.02 -21.84 7.24
CA VAL A 129 -3.19 -21.59 5.80
C VAL A 129 -4.18 -20.45 5.65
N LEU A 130 -3.73 -19.35 5.04
CA LEU A 130 -4.45 -18.09 4.91
C LEU A 130 -4.69 -17.79 3.44
N THR A 131 -5.89 -17.31 3.10
CA THR A 131 -6.21 -16.79 1.77
C THR A 131 -6.39 -15.28 1.84
N TYR A 132 -5.71 -14.57 0.94
CA TYR A 132 -5.80 -13.12 0.81
C TYR A 132 -6.69 -12.75 -0.37
N ALA A 133 -7.65 -11.86 -0.15
CA ALA A 133 -8.55 -11.35 -1.17
C ALA A 133 -8.45 -9.83 -1.29
N ALA A 134 -8.46 -9.34 -2.52
CA ALA A 134 -8.49 -7.90 -2.79
C ALA A 134 -9.93 -7.42 -2.92
N ASP A 135 -10.27 -6.33 -2.23
CA ASP A 135 -11.50 -5.60 -2.48
C ASP A 135 -11.46 -4.92 -3.86
N ARG A 136 -12.55 -5.06 -4.63
CA ARG A 136 -12.64 -4.54 -6.00
C ARG A 136 -12.46 -3.01 -6.07
N ARG A 137 -12.98 -2.28 -5.09
CA ARG A 137 -12.88 -0.81 -5.07
C ARG A 137 -11.44 -0.39 -4.83
N ARG A 138 -10.77 -0.99 -3.84
CA ARG A 138 -9.35 -0.74 -3.55
C ARG A 138 -8.47 -1.09 -4.73
N LYS A 139 -8.75 -2.21 -5.39
CA LYS A 139 -8.06 -2.59 -6.62
C LYS A 139 -8.12 -1.49 -7.68
N ASN A 140 -9.32 -1.00 -7.99
CA ASN A 140 -9.49 0.04 -8.99
C ASN A 140 -8.77 1.35 -8.61
N GLU A 141 -8.82 1.76 -7.35
CA GLU A 141 -8.18 3.00 -6.90
C GLU A 141 -6.64 2.88 -6.87
N LEU A 142 -6.10 1.70 -6.52
CA LEU A 142 -4.67 1.44 -6.61
C LEU A 142 -4.17 1.47 -8.06
N GLN A 143 -4.91 0.90 -9.00
CA GLN A 143 -4.60 0.96 -10.42
C GLN A 143 -4.62 2.41 -10.94
N ARG A 144 -5.59 3.22 -10.53
CA ARG A 144 -5.61 4.66 -10.86
C ARG A 144 -4.41 5.42 -10.30
N LEU A 145 -3.97 5.11 -9.08
CA LEU A 145 -2.77 5.68 -8.50
C LEU A 145 -1.53 5.34 -9.34
N GLU A 146 -1.40 4.08 -9.74
CA GLU A 146 -0.32 3.62 -10.60
C GLU A 146 -0.34 4.32 -11.96
N ASP A 147 -1.50 4.40 -12.63
CA ASP A 147 -1.70 5.13 -13.90
C ASP A 147 -1.32 6.61 -13.76
N SER A 148 -1.55 7.18 -12.58
CA SER A 148 -1.12 8.54 -12.25
C SER A 148 0.39 8.65 -11.97
N GLY A 149 1.12 7.52 -11.92
CA GLY A 149 2.56 7.45 -11.63
C GLY A 149 2.88 7.61 -10.14
N VAL A 150 1.95 7.23 -9.26
CA VAL A 150 2.14 7.26 -7.80
C VAL A 150 2.45 5.86 -7.29
N SER A 151 3.66 5.63 -6.77
CA SER A 151 4.03 4.39 -6.11
C SER A 151 3.43 4.30 -4.71
N VAL A 152 3.16 3.06 -4.26
CA VAL A 152 2.56 2.76 -2.96
C VAL A 152 3.59 2.05 -2.08
N ILE A 153 3.76 2.52 -0.85
CA ILE A 153 4.57 1.86 0.17
C ILE A 153 3.61 1.33 1.24
N VAL A 154 3.67 0.05 1.50
CA VAL A 154 2.80 -0.63 2.47
C VAL A 154 3.55 -0.83 3.78
N ARG A 155 2.99 -0.32 4.88
CA ARG A 155 3.43 -0.62 6.23
C ARG A 155 2.68 -1.85 6.73
N THR A 156 3.39 -2.87 7.18
CA THR A 156 2.77 -4.13 7.60
C THR A 156 3.52 -4.78 8.75
N THR A 157 2.77 -5.50 9.58
CA THR A 157 3.28 -6.46 10.57
C THR A 157 3.11 -7.90 10.07
N ASP A 158 2.44 -8.09 8.94
CA ASP A 158 2.20 -9.40 8.34
C ASP A 158 3.32 -9.74 7.35
N PRO A 159 4.12 -10.79 7.61
CA PRO A 159 5.23 -11.17 6.75
C PRO A 159 4.82 -11.66 5.36
N ASN A 160 3.56 -12.04 5.18
CA ASN A 160 3.02 -12.47 3.89
C ASN A 160 2.67 -11.29 2.97
N VAL A 161 2.51 -10.09 3.52
CA VAL A 161 2.24 -8.89 2.73
C VAL A 161 3.54 -8.44 2.07
N THR A 162 3.81 -9.01 0.90
CA THR A 162 4.98 -8.74 0.07
C THR A 162 4.60 -7.91 -1.16
N PRO A 163 5.54 -7.21 -1.82
CA PRO A 163 5.27 -6.52 -3.08
C PRO A 163 4.63 -7.44 -4.13
N GLN A 164 5.06 -8.70 -4.18
CA GLN A 164 4.56 -9.72 -5.11
C GLN A 164 3.11 -10.10 -4.82
N LEU A 165 2.73 -10.26 -3.53
CA LEU A 165 1.36 -10.55 -3.15
C LEU A 165 0.44 -9.37 -3.50
N VAL A 166 0.82 -8.16 -3.13
CA VAL A 166 0.05 -6.95 -3.40
C VAL A 166 -0.12 -6.74 -4.91
N SER A 167 0.98 -6.81 -5.67
CA SER A 167 0.96 -6.70 -7.13
C SER A 167 -0.02 -7.69 -7.76
N ARG A 168 0.06 -8.96 -7.40
CA ARG A 168 -0.80 -10.01 -7.94
C ARG A 168 -2.28 -9.80 -7.61
N LEU A 169 -2.60 -9.45 -6.36
CA LEU A 169 -3.99 -9.30 -5.90
C LEU A 169 -4.65 -8.05 -6.48
N PHE A 170 -3.92 -6.95 -6.49
CA PHE A 170 -4.47 -5.66 -6.93
C PHE A 170 -4.25 -5.38 -8.41
N GLY A 171 -3.43 -6.20 -9.10
CA GLY A 171 -3.17 -6.07 -10.55
C GLY A 171 -2.41 -4.79 -10.89
N ILE A 172 -1.38 -4.47 -10.10
CA ILE A 172 -0.46 -3.35 -10.28
C ILE A 172 0.96 -3.88 -10.45
N ASP A 173 1.87 -3.08 -11.03
CA ASP A 173 3.25 -3.50 -11.24
C ASP A 173 3.97 -3.64 -9.88
N THR A 174 4.76 -4.69 -9.73
CA THR A 174 5.59 -4.92 -8.53
C THR A 174 6.58 -3.77 -8.30
N ALA A 175 7.05 -3.10 -9.35
CA ALA A 175 7.91 -1.92 -9.25
C ALA A 175 7.20 -0.69 -8.66
N SER A 176 5.86 -0.65 -8.71
CA SER A 176 5.04 0.41 -8.13
C SER A 176 4.71 0.18 -6.66
N VAL A 177 5.11 -0.96 -6.07
CA VAL A 177 4.82 -1.35 -4.70
C VAL A 177 6.11 -1.55 -3.91
N GLY A 178 6.19 -0.91 -2.75
CA GLY A 178 7.21 -1.18 -1.74
C GLY A 178 6.58 -1.68 -0.44
N VAL A 179 7.34 -2.42 0.37
CA VAL A 179 6.97 -2.73 1.75
C VAL A 179 7.97 -2.04 2.66
N LEU A 180 7.45 -1.39 3.71
CA LEU A 180 8.26 -0.64 4.67
C LEU A 180 8.92 -1.63 5.62
N ASP A 181 10.25 -1.72 5.57
CA ASP A 181 11.05 -2.47 6.55
C ASP A 181 11.33 -1.65 7.82
N SER A 182 11.86 -2.27 8.87
CA SER A 182 12.16 -1.60 10.14
C SER A 182 13.22 -0.52 10.01
N ARG A 183 14.13 -0.63 9.06
CA ARG A 183 15.18 0.37 8.79
C ARG A 183 14.55 1.65 8.28
N LEU A 184 13.65 1.54 7.32
CA LEU A 184 12.89 2.67 6.79
C LEU A 184 11.85 3.18 7.79
N GLY A 185 11.35 2.31 8.69
CA GLY A 185 10.41 2.69 9.75
C GLY A 185 10.97 3.75 10.69
N SER A 186 12.26 3.72 11.01
CA SER A 186 12.92 4.73 11.83
C SER A 186 13.01 6.10 11.12
N GLU A 187 13.32 6.11 9.83
CA GLU A 187 13.32 7.33 9.00
C GLU A 187 11.91 7.90 8.82
N TYR A 188 10.93 7.01 8.59
CA TYR A 188 9.52 7.40 8.53
C TYR A 188 9.05 8.07 9.81
N GLN A 189 9.39 7.53 11.00
CA GLN A 189 9.04 8.15 12.28
C GLN A 189 9.67 9.53 12.46
N LYS A 190 10.90 9.74 11.99
CA LYS A 190 11.53 11.06 11.99
C LYS A 190 10.77 12.05 11.11
N LEU A 191 10.35 11.61 9.92
CA LEU A 191 9.58 12.44 8.98
C LEU A 191 8.19 12.81 9.53
N VAL A 192 7.50 11.87 10.18
CA VAL A 192 6.17 12.09 10.75
C VAL A 192 6.21 12.97 12.00
N LYS A 193 7.31 12.91 12.78
CA LYS A 193 7.50 13.78 13.96
C LYS A 193 7.81 15.24 13.61
N ASN A 194 8.25 15.50 12.38
CA ASN A 194 8.41 16.87 11.92
C ASN A 194 7.03 17.53 11.80
N GLU A 195 6.77 18.54 12.62
CA GLU A 195 5.53 19.31 12.52
C GLU A 195 5.44 19.95 11.13
N ILE A 196 4.45 19.51 10.36
CA ILE A 196 4.12 20.18 9.11
C ILE A 196 3.46 21.50 9.50
N PRO A 197 3.93 22.67 9.00
CA PRO A 197 3.28 23.95 9.26
C PRO A 197 1.80 23.84 8.94
N ARG A 198 0.95 24.32 9.84
CA ARG A 198 -0.51 24.36 9.61
C ARG A 198 -0.75 25.14 8.33
N ALA A 199 -1.09 24.42 7.27
CA ALA A 199 -1.61 25.01 6.03
C ALA A 199 -3.12 24.95 6.07
N ASP A 200 -3.78 25.87 5.38
CA ASP A 200 -5.22 25.77 5.15
C ASP A 200 -5.52 24.47 4.44
N ALA A 201 -6.53 23.73 4.90
CA ALA A 201 -6.93 22.48 4.28
C ALA A 201 -7.51 22.77 2.89
N LEU A 202 -6.76 22.38 1.85
CA LEU A 202 -7.20 22.52 0.45
C LEU A 202 -8.16 21.42 0.02
N VAL A 203 -8.14 20.29 0.72
CA VAL A 203 -8.95 19.09 0.38
C VAL A 203 -9.44 18.43 1.66
N ALA A 204 -10.73 18.06 1.67
CA ALA A 204 -11.33 17.24 2.72
C ALA A 204 -11.75 15.89 2.15
N THR A 205 -11.47 14.80 2.86
CA THR A 205 -11.91 13.45 2.51
C THR A 205 -12.81 12.87 3.60
N LYS A 206 -13.58 11.85 3.25
CA LYS A 206 -14.46 11.14 4.22
C LYS A 206 -13.69 10.21 5.16
N GLY A 207 -12.36 10.28 5.23
CA GLY A 207 -11.52 9.42 6.06
C GLY A 207 -11.41 7.97 5.55
N ARG A 208 -11.93 7.67 4.35
CA ARG A 208 -11.78 6.36 3.72
C ARG A 208 -10.58 6.35 2.80
N MET A 209 -9.85 5.24 2.80
CA MET A 209 -8.65 5.07 1.98
C MET A 209 -8.93 5.31 0.48
N GLU A 210 -10.03 4.76 -0.04
CA GLU A 210 -10.41 4.93 -1.44
C GLU A 210 -10.65 6.41 -1.79
N SER A 211 -11.22 7.17 -0.87
CA SER A 211 -11.44 8.61 -1.06
C SER A 211 -10.12 9.37 -1.11
N MET A 212 -9.16 9.00 -0.26
CA MET A 212 -7.83 9.60 -0.25
C MET A 212 -7.04 9.26 -1.53
N MET A 213 -7.08 8.01 -1.98
CA MET A 213 -6.45 7.57 -3.23
C MET A 213 -6.98 8.35 -4.43
N ASN A 214 -8.30 8.50 -4.52
CA ASN A 214 -8.97 9.24 -5.60
C ASN A 214 -8.54 10.72 -5.61
N VAL A 215 -8.46 11.33 -4.45
CA VAL A 215 -7.99 12.73 -4.34
C VAL A 215 -6.55 12.87 -4.79
N ILE A 216 -5.65 11.97 -4.40
CA ILE A 216 -4.24 12.00 -4.81
C ILE A 216 -4.13 11.87 -6.34
N SER A 217 -4.83 10.90 -6.94
CA SER A 217 -4.87 10.73 -8.40
C SER A 217 -5.38 11.98 -9.10
N ALA A 218 -6.49 12.55 -8.61
CA ALA A 218 -7.04 13.79 -9.16
C ALA A 218 -6.06 14.97 -9.07
N CYS A 219 -5.37 15.14 -7.94
CA CYS A 219 -4.36 16.19 -7.78
C CYS A 219 -3.19 16.03 -8.77
N VAL A 220 -2.72 14.80 -9.01
CA VAL A 220 -1.65 14.53 -9.98
C VAL A 220 -2.11 14.83 -11.40
N GLU A 221 -3.32 14.40 -11.77
CA GLU A 221 -3.93 14.68 -13.08
C GLU A 221 -4.10 16.19 -13.31
N GLU A 222 -4.63 16.92 -12.32
CA GLU A 222 -4.78 18.37 -12.40
C GLU A 222 -3.41 19.07 -12.54
N ARG A 223 -2.39 18.65 -11.82
CA ARG A 223 -1.04 19.19 -11.97
C ARG A 223 -0.48 18.96 -13.38
N ARG A 224 -0.69 17.77 -13.95
CA ARG A 224 -0.30 17.47 -15.35
C ARG A 224 -1.04 18.37 -16.35
N THR A 225 -2.34 18.52 -16.15
CA THR A 225 -3.20 19.38 -16.99
C THR A 225 -2.76 20.82 -16.92
N ALA A 226 -2.53 21.34 -15.71
CA ALA A 226 -2.03 22.71 -15.52
C ALA A 226 -0.67 22.92 -16.20
N GLY A 227 0.27 21.98 -16.04
CA GLY A 227 1.58 22.02 -16.71
C GLY A 227 1.46 22.05 -18.24
N MET A 228 0.55 21.25 -18.81
CA MET A 228 0.28 21.23 -20.25
C MET A 228 -0.30 22.57 -20.72
N VAL A 229 -1.28 23.13 -20.01
CA VAL A 229 -1.89 24.42 -20.32
C VAL A 229 -0.85 25.53 -20.32
N VAL A 230 0.02 25.58 -19.30
CA VAL A 230 1.10 26.56 -19.22
C VAL A 230 2.08 26.41 -20.39
N ALA A 231 2.46 25.17 -20.76
CA ALA A 231 3.35 24.92 -21.90
C ALA A 231 2.73 25.41 -23.21
N ILE A 232 1.45 25.13 -23.45
CA ILE A 232 0.71 25.60 -24.65
C ILE A 232 0.66 27.14 -24.69
N GLN A 233 0.34 27.78 -23.58
CA GLN A 233 0.29 29.24 -23.48
C GLN A 233 1.66 29.87 -23.75
N THR A 234 2.71 29.27 -23.18
CA THR A 234 4.10 29.73 -23.42
C THR A 234 4.46 29.61 -24.91
N ALA A 235 4.13 28.48 -25.55
CA ALA A 235 4.34 28.29 -26.98
C ALA A 235 3.57 29.33 -27.82
N ALA A 236 2.33 29.63 -27.44
CA ALA A 236 1.51 30.64 -28.13
C ALA A 236 2.14 32.05 -28.04
N VAL A 237 2.63 32.42 -26.87
CA VAL A 237 3.31 33.72 -26.66
C VAL A 237 4.61 33.80 -27.46
N VAL A 238 5.43 32.74 -27.45
CA VAL A 238 6.66 32.68 -28.25
C VAL A 238 6.38 32.78 -29.74
N LEU A 239 5.39 32.05 -30.25
CA LEU A 239 4.98 32.10 -31.65
C LEU A 239 4.47 33.49 -32.03
N CYS A 240 3.68 34.13 -31.16
CA CYS A 240 3.21 35.51 -31.38
C CYS A 240 4.40 36.47 -31.51
N PHE A 241 5.37 36.37 -30.59
CA PHE A 241 6.56 37.21 -30.60
C PHE A 241 7.40 37.00 -31.88
N VAL A 242 7.64 35.75 -32.27
CA VAL A 242 8.35 35.41 -33.50
C VAL A 242 7.63 35.95 -34.73
N LEU A 243 6.30 35.83 -34.80
CA LEU A 243 5.50 36.36 -35.90
C LEU A 243 5.63 37.88 -35.99
N VAL A 244 5.49 38.60 -34.89
CA VAL A 244 5.62 40.06 -34.87
C VAL A 244 7.01 40.52 -35.28
N ALA A 245 8.07 39.84 -34.75
CA ALA A 245 9.46 40.13 -35.10
C ALA A 245 9.72 39.91 -36.62
N PHE A 246 9.19 38.80 -37.17
CA PHE A 246 9.29 38.52 -38.61
C PHE A 246 8.63 39.60 -39.45
N LEU A 247 7.39 39.98 -39.18
CA LEU A 247 6.69 41.03 -39.87
C LEU A 247 7.39 42.38 -39.75
N ALA A 248 8.00 42.70 -38.64
CA ALA A 248 8.81 43.93 -38.44
C ALA A 248 10.04 43.93 -39.31
N CYS A 249 10.80 42.79 -39.40
CA CYS A 249 11.99 42.66 -40.22
C CYS A 249 11.67 42.85 -41.74
N PHE A 250 10.53 42.44 -42.18
CA PHE A 250 10.11 42.58 -43.59
C PHE A 250 9.29 43.83 -43.91
N GLY A 251 9.14 44.76 -42.96
CA GLY A 251 8.39 45.97 -43.14
C GLY A 251 6.87 45.74 -43.35
N ALA A 252 6.37 44.56 -43.00
CA ALA A 252 5.00 44.13 -43.21
C ALA A 252 4.04 44.33 -42.03
N MET A 253 4.43 45.21 -41.07
CA MET A 253 3.62 45.49 -39.87
C MET A 253 2.18 45.95 -40.16
N GLY A 254 1.95 46.60 -41.31
CA GLY A 254 0.62 47.01 -41.73
C GLY A 254 -0.38 45.88 -41.98
N GLN A 255 0.13 44.62 -42.09
CA GLN A 255 -0.73 43.41 -42.23
C GLN A 255 -1.23 42.93 -40.85
N LEU A 256 -0.68 43.41 -39.78
CA LEU A 256 -1.07 43.03 -38.41
C LEU A 256 -2.31 43.83 -37.97
N SER A 257 -3.49 43.35 -38.34
CA SER A 257 -4.72 43.97 -37.90
C SER A 257 -5.20 43.45 -36.56
N SER A 258 -5.99 44.23 -35.82
CA SER A 258 -6.59 43.82 -34.54
C SER A 258 -7.43 42.54 -34.69
N LEU A 259 -8.05 42.33 -35.87
CA LEU A 259 -8.83 41.14 -36.17
C LEU A 259 -7.93 39.87 -36.22
N ILE A 260 -6.75 39.97 -36.87
CA ILE A 260 -5.80 38.86 -36.94
C ILE A 260 -5.28 38.47 -35.57
N LEU A 261 -4.94 39.44 -34.75
CA LEU A 261 -4.53 39.18 -33.33
C LEU A 261 -5.66 38.55 -32.54
N PHE A 262 -6.88 39.01 -32.68
CA PHE A 262 -8.06 38.42 -32.03
C PHE A 262 -8.27 36.96 -32.46
N LEU A 263 -8.22 36.64 -33.74
CA LEU A 263 -8.35 35.28 -34.27
C LEU A 263 -7.22 34.37 -33.80
N PHE A 264 -5.99 34.89 -33.72
CA PHE A 264 -4.87 34.16 -33.15
C PHE A 264 -5.10 33.80 -31.69
N GLN A 265 -5.56 34.76 -30.89
CA GLN A 265 -5.87 34.49 -29.47
C GLN A 265 -7.02 33.50 -29.30
N LEU A 266 -8.08 33.64 -30.12
CA LEU A 266 -9.24 32.74 -30.13
C LEU A 266 -8.83 31.30 -30.47
N PHE A 267 -7.97 31.13 -31.45
CA PHE A 267 -7.40 29.83 -31.81
C PHE A 267 -6.68 29.17 -30.64
N TRP A 268 -5.75 29.89 -30.00
CA TRP A 268 -5.01 29.36 -28.88
C TRP A 268 -5.89 29.11 -27.64
N LEU A 269 -6.90 29.95 -27.42
CA LEU A 269 -7.90 29.71 -26.37
C LEU A 269 -8.63 28.38 -26.59
N ALA A 270 -9.05 28.14 -27.84
CA ALA A 270 -9.70 26.88 -28.22
C ALA A 270 -8.78 25.70 -27.99
N VAL A 271 -7.49 25.78 -28.36
CA VAL A 271 -6.48 24.74 -28.12
C VAL A 271 -6.31 24.45 -26.64
N VAL A 272 -6.16 25.49 -25.82
CA VAL A 272 -5.99 25.37 -24.35
C VAL A 272 -7.21 24.71 -23.70
N VAL A 273 -8.42 24.98 -24.17
CA VAL A 273 -9.66 24.42 -23.59
C VAL A 273 -9.95 23.00 -24.10
N LEU A 274 -9.70 22.73 -25.38
CA LEU A 274 -10.09 21.46 -26.02
C LEU A 274 -9.04 20.36 -25.79
N LEU A 275 -7.76 20.67 -25.89
CA LEU A 275 -6.70 19.65 -25.84
C LEU A 275 -6.68 18.86 -24.52
N PRO A 276 -6.82 19.48 -23.32
CA PRO A 276 -6.93 18.74 -22.07
C PRO A 276 -8.17 17.84 -21.98
N LYS A 277 -9.31 18.26 -22.61
CA LYS A 277 -10.55 17.48 -22.62
C LYS A 277 -10.48 16.27 -23.53
N LEU A 278 -9.76 16.34 -24.63
CA LEU A 278 -9.58 15.23 -25.58
C LEU A 278 -8.66 14.12 -25.01
N ARG A 279 -7.90 14.42 -23.97
CA ARG A 279 -6.98 13.47 -23.32
C ARG A 279 -7.62 12.74 -22.12
N ARG A 280 -8.75 13.19 -21.62
CA ARG A 280 -9.55 12.49 -20.60
C ARG A 280 -10.40 11.39 -21.25
#